data_3fabb37c0124db9bcf9b6112887061a7
#
_entry.id   3fabb37c0124db9bcf9b6112887061a7
#
_cell.length_a   1.000
_cell.length_b   1.000
_cell.length_c   1.000
_cell.angle_alpha   90.00
_cell.angle_beta   90.00
_cell.angle_gamma   90.00
#
_symmetry.space_group_name_H-M   'P 1'
#
loop_
_entity.id
_entity.type
_entity.pdbx_description
1 polymer ?
#
loop_
_entity_poly.entity_id
_entity_poly.type
_entity_poly.pdbx_seq_one_letter_code
_entity_poly.pdbx_strand_id
1 'polypeptide(L)'
;RTRKKIAHVSGTPGKTQALNFFEVNEEFFLVDLPGYGFAQVPVAVRDAWAGLIEWYLAESADLRGVVHLVDARHKPPEHDLRMVSYLAEIGLPTLVVLTKVDKLKQSERRTSVARALDTLELDESQLLPFSSKTGEGRDELLEALTDILGFTAETDGGSQAEPESESGVGPEAEQS
;
A
#
# COMPACT_ATOMS: atom_id res chain seq x y z
N ARG A 1 -22.10 -4.08 -5.00
CA ARG A 1 -21.33 -3.77 -3.77
C ARG A 1 -21.05 -2.28 -3.75
N THR A 2 -21.60 -1.59 -2.75
CA THR A 2 -21.46 -0.14 -2.58
C THR A 2 -20.02 0.14 -2.15
N ARG A 3 -19.23 0.82 -3.00
CA ARG A 3 -17.90 1.31 -2.61
C ARG A 3 -18.08 2.33 -1.49
N LYS A 4 -17.81 1.97 -0.25
CA LYS A 4 -17.65 2.94 0.84
C LYS A 4 -16.46 3.84 0.47
N LYS A 5 -16.67 5.15 0.53
CA LYS A 5 -15.62 6.15 0.26
C LYS A 5 -14.64 6.11 1.43
N ILE A 6 -13.53 5.40 1.25
CA ILE A 6 -12.52 5.13 2.31
C ILE A 6 -11.74 6.38 2.69
N ALA A 7 -11.67 7.40 1.81
CA ALA A 7 -10.97 8.64 2.09
C ALA A 7 -11.68 9.86 1.49
N HIS A 8 -11.68 10.97 2.22
CA HIS A 8 -12.04 12.28 1.68
C HIS A 8 -10.82 12.88 0.98
N VAL A 9 -10.86 12.92 -0.35
CA VAL A 9 -9.85 13.65 -1.13
C VAL A 9 -10.06 15.15 -0.86
N SER A 10 -9.14 15.75 -0.13
CA SER A 10 -9.08 17.20 0.07
C SER A 10 -8.31 17.83 -1.09
N GLY A 11 -8.93 18.75 -1.82
CA GLY A 11 -8.28 19.51 -2.89
C GLY A 11 -7.32 20.60 -2.39
N THR A 12 -7.13 20.74 -1.08
CA THR A 12 -6.28 21.79 -0.49
C THR A 12 -5.04 21.14 0.14
N PRO A 13 -3.82 21.49 -0.31
CA PRO A 13 -2.58 21.02 0.30
C PRO A 13 -2.46 21.45 1.78
N GLY A 14 -1.86 20.59 2.64
CA GLY A 14 -1.58 20.92 4.04
C GLY A 14 -2.77 20.78 4.99
N LYS A 15 -3.83 20.06 4.63
CA LYS A 15 -5.03 19.92 5.45
C LYS A 15 -4.94 18.83 6.52
N THR A 16 -4.04 17.86 6.37
CA THR A 16 -3.81 16.81 7.35
C THR A 16 -2.90 17.34 8.46
N GLN A 17 -3.46 17.61 9.63
CA GLN A 17 -2.75 18.13 10.82
C GLN A 17 -2.62 17.07 11.92
N ALA A 18 -3.08 15.86 11.67
CA ALA A 18 -3.06 14.73 12.60
C ALA A 18 -2.89 13.41 11.81
N LEU A 19 -2.59 12.34 12.50
CA LEU A 19 -2.63 11.00 11.94
C LEU A 19 -4.09 10.60 11.71
N ASN A 20 -4.44 10.19 10.49
CA ASN A 20 -5.78 9.70 10.19
C ASN A 20 -5.75 8.17 10.05
N PHE A 21 -6.53 7.48 10.85
CA PHE A 21 -6.66 6.04 10.83
C PHE A 21 -7.88 5.63 10.03
N PHE A 22 -7.70 4.75 9.05
CA PHE A 22 -8.77 4.18 8.24
C PHE A 22 -8.79 2.67 8.42
N GLU A 23 -9.81 2.17 9.08
CA GLU A 23 -10.02 0.74 9.22
C GLU A 23 -10.44 0.12 7.88
N VAL A 24 -9.78 -0.98 7.50
CA VAL A 24 -10.03 -1.70 6.27
C VAL A 24 -10.46 -3.13 6.60
N ASN A 25 -11.70 -3.48 6.23
CA ASN A 25 -12.32 -4.81 6.39
C ASN A 25 -12.31 -5.37 7.83
N GLU A 26 -12.11 -4.55 8.86
CA GLU A 26 -11.90 -4.99 10.25
C GLU A 26 -10.60 -5.82 10.44
N GLU A 27 -9.67 -5.74 9.49
CA GLU A 27 -8.44 -6.54 9.46
C GLU A 27 -7.18 -5.72 9.75
N PHE A 28 -7.11 -4.48 9.20
CA PHE A 28 -5.96 -3.60 9.40
C PHE A 28 -6.32 -2.12 9.30
N PHE A 29 -5.38 -1.26 9.70
CA PHE A 29 -5.50 0.19 9.56
C PHE A 29 -4.55 0.72 8.49
N LEU A 30 -5.10 1.54 7.58
CA LEU A 30 -4.32 2.47 6.78
C LEU A 30 -4.18 3.78 7.56
N VAL A 31 -2.95 4.23 7.75
CA VAL A 31 -2.67 5.49 8.45
C VAL A 31 -2.17 6.52 7.44
N ASP A 32 -2.96 7.58 7.26
CA ASP A 32 -2.58 8.71 6.42
C ASP A 32 -1.79 9.72 7.26
N LEU A 33 -0.53 9.89 6.91
CA LEU A 33 0.39 10.79 7.58
C LEU A 33 0.33 12.19 6.96
N PRO A 34 0.56 13.28 7.75
CA PRO A 34 0.66 14.62 7.19
C PRO A 34 1.78 14.68 6.13
N GLY A 35 1.48 15.29 5.00
CA GLY A 35 2.47 15.48 3.93
C GLY A 35 3.55 16.48 4.33
N TYR A 36 4.73 16.00 4.72
CA TYR A 36 5.86 16.83 5.17
C TYR A 36 6.59 17.58 4.05
N GLY A 37 6.31 17.26 2.77
CA GLY A 37 6.94 17.86 1.59
C GLY A 37 6.29 19.12 1.03
N PHE A 38 5.21 19.64 1.63
CA PHE A 38 4.52 20.81 1.09
C PHE A 38 5.22 22.13 1.43
N ALA A 39 5.73 22.83 0.42
CA ALA A 39 6.42 24.11 0.54
C ALA A 39 5.55 25.26 1.11
N GLN A 40 4.23 25.09 1.19
CA GLN A 40 3.29 26.13 1.64
C GLN A 40 2.93 26.05 3.13
N VAL A 41 3.57 25.15 3.89
CA VAL A 41 3.35 25.01 5.32
C VAL A 41 4.43 25.77 6.10
N PRO A 42 4.10 26.55 7.14
CA PRO A 42 5.08 27.21 7.98
C PRO A 42 6.12 26.22 8.53
N VAL A 43 7.38 26.65 8.62
CA VAL A 43 8.52 25.81 9.05
C VAL A 43 8.22 25.12 10.40
N ALA A 44 7.72 25.88 11.38
CA ALA A 44 7.42 25.33 12.72
C ALA A 44 6.34 24.21 12.69
N VAL A 45 5.37 24.30 11.79
CA VAL A 45 4.34 23.25 11.62
C VAL A 45 4.93 22.02 10.94
N ARG A 46 5.80 22.22 9.95
CA ARG A 46 6.50 21.15 9.27
C ARG A 46 7.42 20.37 10.22
N ASP A 47 8.15 21.09 11.06
CA ASP A 47 9.07 20.49 12.05
C ASP A 47 8.29 19.71 13.12
N ALA A 48 7.14 20.21 13.56
CA ALA A 48 6.23 19.49 14.46
C ALA A 48 5.69 18.20 13.81
N TRP A 49 5.36 18.23 12.51
CA TRP A 49 4.92 17.03 11.78
C TRP A 49 6.04 16.02 11.60
N ALA A 50 7.26 16.47 11.31
CA ALA A 50 8.41 15.57 11.21
C ALA A 50 8.62 14.81 12.53
N GLY A 51 8.63 15.48 13.66
CA GLY A 51 8.74 14.82 14.96
C GLY A 51 7.57 13.87 15.28
N LEU A 52 6.35 14.22 14.91
CA LEU A 52 5.18 13.32 15.06
C LEU A 52 5.31 12.07 14.21
N ILE A 53 5.73 12.22 12.95
CA ILE A 53 5.91 11.11 12.01
C ILE A 53 7.05 10.21 12.47
N GLU A 54 8.19 10.76 12.79
CA GLU A 54 9.35 10.00 13.29
C GLU A 54 9.00 9.23 14.57
N TRP A 55 8.35 9.88 15.52
CA TRP A 55 7.86 9.21 16.74
C TRP A 55 6.91 8.05 16.41
N TYR A 56 5.91 8.28 15.54
CA TYR A 56 4.95 7.24 15.17
C TYR A 56 5.61 6.06 14.48
N LEU A 57 6.53 6.31 13.56
CA LEU A 57 7.24 5.28 12.82
C LEU A 57 8.18 4.46 13.72
N ALA A 58 8.82 5.09 14.72
CA ALA A 58 9.73 4.42 15.63
C ALA A 58 9.02 3.64 16.74
N GLU A 59 7.91 4.16 17.28
CA GLU A 59 7.27 3.63 18.49
C GLU A 59 6.06 2.75 18.22
N SER A 60 5.57 2.69 16.97
CA SER A 60 4.38 1.89 16.64
C SER A 60 4.73 0.42 16.46
N ALA A 61 4.52 -0.40 17.49
CA ALA A 61 4.84 -1.83 17.48
C ALA A 61 4.01 -2.64 16.47
N ASP A 62 2.82 -2.15 16.09
CA ASP A 62 1.92 -2.83 15.15
C ASP A 62 2.11 -2.37 13.70
N LEU A 63 3.02 -1.45 13.45
CA LEU A 63 3.31 -0.96 12.10
C LEU A 63 3.98 -2.05 11.27
N ARG A 64 3.36 -2.44 10.16
CA ARG A 64 3.84 -3.53 9.30
C ARG A 64 4.74 -3.05 8.17
N GLY A 65 4.55 -1.82 7.72
CA GLY A 65 5.35 -1.22 6.65
C GLY A 65 4.83 0.14 6.24
N VAL A 66 5.53 0.76 5.31
CA VAL A 66 5.22 2.09 4.78
C VAL A 66 5.10 2.05 3.27
N VAL A 67 4.07 2.72 2.76
CA VAL A 67 3.95 3.06 1.34
C VAL A 67 4.34 4.52 1.15
N HIS A 68 5.51 4.77 0.57
CA HIS A 68 6.02 6.11 0.32
C HIS A 68 5.65 6.58 -1.09
N LEU A 69 4.88 7.67 -1.19
CA LEU A 69 4.33 8.16 -2.45
C LEU A 69 5.22 9.24 -3.07
N VAL A 70 5.71 9.00 -4.29
CA VAL A 70 6.56 9.92 -5.06
C VAL A 70 5.87 10.31 -6.37
N ASP A 71 5.95 11.58 -6.77
CA ASP A 71 5.36 12.05 -8.04
C ASP A 71 6.31 11.77 -9.21
N ALA A 72 5.91 10.91 -10.15
CA ALA A 72 6.70 10.48 -11.30
C ALA A 72 7.14 11.63 -12.22
N ARG A 73 6.44 12.76 -12.21
CA ARG A 73 6.71 13.89 -13.10
C ARG A 73 7.98 14.66 -12.74
N HIS A 74 8.46 14.50 -11.52
CA HIS A 74 9.57 15.26 -10.96
C HIS A 74 10.71 14.35 -10.50
N LYS A 75 11.90 14.93 -10.33
CA LYS A 75 12.97 14.27 -9.59
C LYS A 75 12.55 14.21 -8.11
N PRO A 76 12.68 13.06 -7.42
CA PRO A 76 12.44 13.00 -5.99
C PRO A 76 13.27 14.07 -5.26
N PRO A 77 12.65 14.88 -4.40
CA PRO A 77 13.39 15.86 -3.61
C PRO A 77 14.20 15.18 -2.50
N GLU A 78 15.17 15.89 -1.96
CA GLU A 78 16.10 15.37 -0.93
C GLU A 78 15.41 14.84 0.34
N HIS A 79 14.24 15.40 0.67
CA HIS A 79 13.49 14.91 1.83
C HIS A 79 12.87 13.51 1.61
N ASP A 80 12.58 13.12 0.36
CA ASP A 80 12.14 11.76 0.06
C ASP A 80 13.31 10.78 0.26
N LEU A 81 14.51 11.11 -0.19
CA LEU A 81 15.70 10.29 0.06
C LEU A 81 15.94 10.14 1.57
N ARG A 82 15.91 11.25 2.34
CA ARG A 82 16.08 11.19 3.79
C ARG A 82 15.05 10.29 4.49
N MET A 83 13.78 10.35 4.05
CA MET A 83 12.74 9.50 4.62
C MET A 83 12.97 8.02 4.28
N VAL A 84 13.26 7.70 3.02
CA VAL A 84 13.54 6.32 2.60
C VAL A 84 14.76 5.76 3.34
N SER A 85 15.83 6.54 3.48
CA SER A 85 17.03 6.15 4.25
C SER A 85 16.71 5.92 5.72
N TYR A 86 15.92 6.79 6.34
CA TYR A 86 15.46 6.63 7.72
C TYR A 86 14.63 5.36 7.92
N LEU A 87 13.68 5.08 7.01
CA LEU A 87 12.86 3.87 7.08
C LEU A 87 13.71 2.60 6.96
N ALA A 88 14.73 2.62 6.09
CA ALA A 88 15.70 1.53 5.97
C ALA A 88 16.54 1.36 7.24
N GLU A 89 16.99 2.46 7.87
CA GLU A 89 17.78 2.46 9.10
C GLU A 89 17.01 1.82 10.28
N ILE A 90 15.71 2.13 10.41
CA ILE A 90 14.86 1.52 11.45
C ILE A 90 14.34 0.13 11.07
N GLY A 91 14.70 -0.39 9.89
CA GLY A 91 14.33 -1.73 9.42
C GLY A 91 12.86 -1.91 9.07
N LEU A 92 12.15 -0.83 8.74
CA LEU A 92 10.73 -0.87 8.43
C LEU A 92 10.49 -1.19 6.95
N PRO A 93 9.75 -2.27 6.59
CA PRO A 93 9.43 -2.60 5.21
C PRO A 93 8.83 -1.40 4.47
N THR A 94 9.43 -1.02 3.35
CA THR A 94 9.05 0.19 2.63
C THR A 94 8.88 -0.10 1.14
N LEU A 95 7.69 0.23 0.61
CA LEU A 95 7.39 0.24 -0.82
C LEU A 95 7.29 1.68 -1.31
N VAL A 96 8.10 2.06 -2.28
CA VAL A 96 7.98 3.36 -2.95
C VAL A 96 7.05 3.25 -4.14
N VAL A 97 5.96 4.02 -4.13
CA VAL A 97 4.98 4.07 -5.21
C VAL A 97 5.16 5.34 -6.03
N LEU A 98 5.61 5.16 -7.26
CA LEU A 98 5.85 6.26 -8.21
C LEU A 98 4.52 6.64 -8.89
N THR A 99 3.83 7.62 -8.33
CA THR A 99 2.47 8.01 -8.69
C THR A 99 2.39 8.86 -9.96
N LYS A 100 1.19 8.95 -10.55
CA LYS A 100 0.87 9.81 -11.71
C LYS A 100 1.63 9.46 -12.98
N VAL A 101 1.98 8.19 -13.19
CA VAL A 101 2.66 7.74 -14.41
C VAL A 101 1.83 7.97 -15.69
N ASP A 102 0.50 8.10 -15.55
CA ASP A 102 -0.41 8.50 -16.64
C ASP A 102 -0.15 9.90 -17.20
N LYS A 103 0.57 10.74 -16.48
CA LYS A 103 0.97 12.09 -16.91
C LYS A 103 2.25 12.11 -17.71
N LEU A 104 2.96 10.98 -17.79
CA LEU A 104 4.20 10.84 -18.55
C LEU A 104 3.95 10.23 -19.92
N LYS A 105 4.69 10.71 -20.94
CA LYS A 105 4.77 10.03 -22.22
C LYS A 105 5.50 8.69 -22.07
N GLN A 106 5.20 7.73 -22.92
CA GLN A 106 5.84 6.41 -22.89
C GLN A 106 7.37 6.47 -22.89
N SER A 107 7.95 7.40 -23.65
CA SER A 107 9.41 7.62 -23.70
C SER A 107 10.00 8.18 -22.41
N GLU A 108 9.19 8.86 -21.58
CA GLU A 108 9.64 9.49 -20.34
C GLU A 108 9.53 8.56 -19.13
N ARG A 109 8.68 7.52 -19.20
CA ARG A 109 8.42 6.60 -18.08
C ARG A 109 9.68 5.87 -17.62
N ARG A 110 10.43 5.27 -18.55
CA ARG A 110 11.68 4.56 -18.22
C ARG A 110 12.71 5.46 -17.56
N THR A 111 12.85 6.68 -18.07
CA THR A 111 13.77 7.68 -17.50
C THR A 111 13.30 8.13 -16.11
N SER A 112 11.99 8.25 -15.89
CA SER A 112 11.43 8.61 -14.59
C SER A 112 11.67 7.53 -13.54
N VAL A 113 11.44 6.25 -13.89
CA VAL A 113 11.72 5.10 -13.01
C VAL A 113 13.21 5.06 -12.67
N ALA A 114 14.10 5.05 -13.68
CA ALA A 114 15.53 5.00 -13.46
C ALA A 114 16.03 6.17 -12.59
N ARG A 115 15.52 7.37 -12.81
CA ARG A 115 15.84 8.54 -11.99
C ARG A 115 15.37 8.40 -10.55
N ALA A 116 14.20 7.81 -10.31
CA ALA A 116 13.69 7.59 -8.96
C ALA A 116 14.53 6.54 -8.23
N LEU A 117 14.87 5.42 -8.87
CA LEU A 117 15.74 4.38 -8.32
C LEU A 117 17.11 4.95 -7.94
N ASP A 118 17.75 5.67 -8.86
CA ASP A 118 19.06 6.29 -8.65
C ASP A 118 19.03 7.34 -7.52
N THR A 119 17.99 8.23 -7.51
CA THR A 119 17.90 9.32 -6.52
C THR A 119 17.59 8.82 -5.12
N LEU A 120 16.78 7.75 -4.99
CA LEU A 120 16.34 7.21 -3.71
C LEU A 120 17.18 5.99 -3.28
N GLU A 121 18.19 5.62 -4.04
CA GLU A 121 19.09 4.49 -3.78
C GLU A 121 18.34 3.18 -3.57
N LEU A 122 17.35 2.89 -4.45
CA LEU A 122 16.46 1.75 -4.36
C LEU A 122 16.77 0.66 -5.38
N ASP A 123 16.44 -0.57 -5.04
CA ASP A 123 16.32 -1.67 -5.98
C ASP A 123 14.98 -1.64 -6.74
N GLU A 124 14.91 -2.28 -7.92
CA GLU A 124 13.70 -2.31 -8.75
C GLU A 124 12.49 -2.92 -8.02
N SER A 125 12.71 -3.88 -7.13
CA SER A 125 11.66 -4.52 -6.33
C SER A 125 11.02 -3.61 -5.29
N GLN A 126 11.67 -2.50 -4.95
CA GLN A 126 11.19 -1.55 -3.93
C GLN A 126 10.38 -0.39 -4.53
N LEU A 127 10.26 -0.32 -5.87
CA LEU A 127 9.59 0.78 -6.56
C LEU A 127 8.50 0.27 -7.50
N LEU A 128 7.29 0.81 -7.34
CA LEU A 128 6.10 0.45 -8.12
C LEU A 128 5.57 1.66 -8.89
N PRO A 129 5.57 1.65 -10.23
CA PRO A 129 4.87 2.65 -11.04
C PRO A 129 3.35 2.52 -10.89
N PHE A 130 2.65 3.66 -10.68
CA PHE A 130 1.24 3.65 -10.32
C PHE A 130 0.45 4.83 -10.90
N SER A 131 -0.81 4.59 -11.28
CA SER A 131 -1.77 5.62 -11.60
C SER A 131 -3.14 5.35 -10.99
N SER A 132 -3.58 6.16 -10.07
CA SER A 132 -4.93 6.11 -9.51
C SER A 132 -6.02 6.48 -10.54
N LYS A 133 -5.64 7.12 -11.65
CA LYS A 133 -6.55 7.52 -12.72
C LYS A 133 -6.85 6.36 -13.67
N THR A 134 -5.83 5.61 -14.06
CA THR A 134 -5.95 4.50 -15.04
C THR A 134 -6.08 3.14 -14.38
N GLY A 135 -5.66 3.01 -13.12
CA GLY A 135 -5.55 1.74 -12.40
C GLY A 135 -4.25 0.99 -12.67
N GLU A 136 -3.31 1.58 -13.41
CA GLU A 136 -1.99 0.99 -13.65
C GLU A 136 -1.24 0.76 -12.34
N GLY A 137 -0.69 -0.43 -12.13
CA GLY A 137 0.03 -0.83 -10.91
C GLY A 137 -0.88 -1.17 -9.71
N ARG A 138 -2.21 -1.24 -9.91
CA ARG A 138 -3.14 -1.47 -8.81
C ARG A 138 -3.04 -2.88 -8.24
N ASP A 139 -2.98 -3.87 -9.09
CA ASP A 139 -2.99 -5.27 -8.67
C ASP A 139 -1.64 -5.62 -8.03
N GLU A 140 -0.55 -5.11 -8.57
CA GLU A 140 0.80 -5.22 -8.00
C GLU A 140 0.91 -4.51 -6.64
N LEU A 141 0.24 -3.36 -6.47
CA LEU A 141 0.18 -2.68 -5.17
C LEU A 141 -0.60 -3.49 -4.15
N LEU A 142 -1.71 -4.12 -4.54
CA LEU A 142 -2.50 -4.97 -3.64
C LEU A 142 -1.73 -6.22 -3.23
N GLU A 143 -1.00 -6.85 -4.15
CA GLU A 143 -0.13 -7.97 -3.86
C GLU A 143 0.97 -7.59 -2.85
N ALA A 144 1.70 -6.51 -3.11
CA ALA A 144 2.73 -6.02 -2.20
C ALA A 144 2.19 -5.65 -0.80
N LEU A 145 0.98 -5.08 -0.73
CA LEU A 145 0.32 -4.81 0.56
C LEU A 145 -0.07 -6.09 1.29
N THR A 146 -0.54 -7.11 0.56
CA THR A 146 -0.86 -8.43 1.11
C THR A 146 0.39 -9.07 1.73
N ASP A 147 1.52 -8.99 1.05
CA ASP A 147 2.81 -9.50 1.54
C ASP A 147 3.30 -8.74 2.78
N ILE A 148 3.24 -7.40 2.76
CA ILE A 148 3.64 -6.55 3.91
C ILE A 148 2.77 -6.85 5.14
N LEU A 149 1.48 -7.09 4.96
CA LEU A 149 0.54 -7.41 6.03
C LEU A 149 0.66 -8.86 6.51
N GLY A 150 1.35 -9.73 5.75
CA GLY A 150 1.49 -11.15 6.06
C GLY A 150 0.19 -11.94 5.83
N PHE A 151 -0.70 -11.43 5.00
CA PHE A 151 -1.87 -12.19 4.56
C PHE A 151 -1.41 -13.23 3.53
N THR A 152 -1.41 -14.50 3.91
CA THR A 152 -1.27 -15.58 2.94
C THR A 152 -2.55 -15.60 2.09
N ALA A 153 -2.40 -15.55 0.77
CA ALA A 153 -3.52 -15.83 -0.12
C ALA A 153 -4.00 -17.26 0.19
N GLU A 154 -5.06 -17.40 0.98
CA GLU A 154 -5.78 -18.64 1.02
C GLU A 154 -6.31 -18.87 -0.39
N THR A 155 -5.66 -19.77 -1.11
CA THR A 155 -6.23 -20.38 -2.30
C THR A 155 -7.53 -21.01 -1.84
N ASP A 156 -8.64 -20.40 -2.22
CA ASP A 156 -9.99 -20.96 -2.08
C ASP A 156 -10.02 -22.29 -2.85
N GLY A 157 -9.50 -23.33 -2.20
CA GLY A 157 -9.58 -24.70 -2.63
C GLY A 157 -11.00 -25.16 -2.38
N GLY A 158 -11.88 -24.85 -3.34
CA GLY A 158 -13.22 -25.37 -3.39
C GLY A 158 -13.21 -26.89 -3.20
N SER A 159 -13.49 -27.32 -1.97
CA SER A 159 -13.84 -28.70 -1.66
C SER A 159 -15.11 -29.01 -2.42
N GLN A 160 -14.97 -29.63 -3.61
CA GLN A 160 -16.07 -30.37 -4.23
C GLN A 160 -16.29 -31.60 -3.37
N ALA A 161 -17.28 -31.54 -2.50
CA ALA A 161 -17.89 -32.72 -1.91
C ALA A 161 -18.55 -33.52 -3.02
N GLU A 162 -17.96 -34.64 -3.40
CA GLU A 162 -18.63 -35.65 -4.22
C GLU A 162 -19.83 -36.20 -3.45
N PRO A 163 -21.01 -36.35 -4.08
CA PRO A 163 -22.14 -37.01 -3.44
C PRO A 163 -21.85 -38.50 -3.38
N GLU A 164 -21.78 -39.06 -2.19
CA GLU A 164 -21.79 -40.52 -1.98
C GLU A 164 -23.04 -41.10 -2.54
N SER A 165 -22.92 -42.00 -3.52
CA SER A 165 -23.97 -42.81 -4.07
C SER A 165 -24.33 -43.90 -3.05
N GLU A 166 -25.46 -43.76 -2.39
CA GLU A 166 -26.11 -44.84 -1.68
C GLU A 166 -26.55 -45.94 -2.70
N SER A 167 -25.81 -47.07 -2.66
CA SER A 167 -26.27 -48.32 -3.28
C SER A 167 -27.21 -49.01 -2.32
N GLY A 168 -28.50 -49.01 -2.70
CA GLY A 168 -29.51 -49.75 -2.01
C GLY A 168 -29.28 -51.24 -2.11
N VAL A 169 -29.34 -51.93 -0.98
CA VAL A 169 -29.54 -53.37 -0.89
C VAL A 169 -30.92 -53.60 -0.28
N GLY A 170 -31.80 -54.14 -1.09
CA GLY A 170 -33.14 -54.54 -0.65
C GLY A 170 -33.13 -55.77 0.22
N PRO A 171 -34.14 -55.95 1.06
CA PRO A 171 -34.25 -57.16 1.90
C PRO A 171 -34.96 -58.28 1.15
N GLU A 172 -34.32 -59.43 1.12
CA GLU A 172 -35.00 -60.67 0.76
C GLU A 172 -35.95 -61.10 1.88
N ALA A 173 -37.14 -61.44 1.44
CA ALA A 173 -38.16 -62.10 2.23
C ALA A 173 -37.84 -63.60 2.30
N GLU A 174 -37.86 -64.16 3.50
CA GLU A 174 -38.06 -65.60 3.66
C GLU A 174 -39.06 -65.92 4.76
N GLN A 175 -39.92 -66.82 4.40
CA GLN A 175 -41.13 -67.33 5.04
C GLN A 175 -40.79 -68.27 6.21
N SER A 176 -41.55 -68.25 7.21
CA SER A 176 -42.30 -69.43 7.79
C SER A 176 -43.15 -68.99 8.95
#